data_c331646a7d977e5f6ce63b402f3091b0
#
_entry.id   c331646a7d977e5f6ce63b402f3091b0
#
_cell.length_a   1.000
_cell.length_b   1.000
_cell.length_c   1.000
_cell.angle_alpha   90.00
_cell.angle_beta   90.00
_cell.angle_gamma   90.00
#
_symmetry.space_group_name_H-M   'P 1'
#
loop_
_entity.id
_entity.type
_entity.pdbx_description
1 polymer ?
#
loop_
_entity_poly.entity_id
_entity_poly.type
_entity_poly.pdbx_seq_one_letter_code
_entity_poly.pdbx_strand_id
1 'polypeptide(L)'
;MLDIRPITAADHAAWLPLWQGYQRFYNATITDETSALTWQRFLDPTEPMHAALAWRDGAAVGLVHYIYHRSCWTTGDYCYLQDLYVAENIRGGGIGRALIEHVYAHAAAAGASRVHWLTQETNYQGRMLYDRIADRSGFIQYRKLLG
;
A
#
# COMPACT_ATOMS: atom_id res chain seq x y z
N MET A 1 8.14 5.97 -18.99
CA MET A 1 8.49 4.70 -18.36
C MET A 1 8.05 4.69 -16.91
N LEU A 2 7.48 3.60 -16.46
CA LEU A 2 7.01 3.46 -15.09
C LEU A 2 8.18 3.05 -14.17
N ASP A 3 8.32 3.76 -13.05
CA ASP A 3 9.37 3.49 -12.07
C ASP A 3 8.74 3.47 -10.67
N ILE A 4 8.98 2.40 -9.92
CA ILE A 4 8.48 2.27 -8.54
C ILE A 4 9.67 2.44 -7.60
N ARG A 5 9.58 3.41 -6.70
CA ARG A 5 10.67 3.73 -5.78
C ARG A 5 10.16 3.90 -4.35
N PRO A 6 10.92 3.44 -3.35
CA PRO A 6 10.65 3.82 -1.97
C PRO A 6 10.64 5.34 -1.82
N ILE A 7 9.80 5.84 -0.90
CA ILE A 7 9.74 7.28 -0.65
C ILE A 7 11.03 7.76 0.04
N THR A 8 11.33 9.04 -0.19
CA THR A 8 12.39 9.75 0.53
C THR A 8 11.81 10.99 1.18
N ALA A 9 12.58 11.64 2.03
CA ALA A 9 12.15 12.89 2.69
C ALA A 9 11.75 13.99 1.70
N ALA A 10 12.28 13.94 0.47
CA ALA A 10 11.97 14.92 -0.57
C ALA A 10 10.61 14.68 -1.25
N ASP A 11 9.94 13.57 -0.99
CA ASP A 11 8.76 13.14 -1.77
C ASP A 11 7.42 13.53 -1.14
N HIS A 12 7.40 14.28 -0.05
CA HIS A 12 6.16 14.62 0.65
C HIS A 12 5.13 15.30 -0.28
N ALA A 13 5.59 16.27 -1.08
CA ALA A 13 4.71 17.02 -1.98
C ALA A 13 4.12 16.14 -3.08
N ALA A 14 4.80 15.06 -3.47
CA ALA A 14 4.30 14.09 -4.44
C ALA A 14 3.35 13.09 -3.80
N TRP A 15 3.62 12.70 -2.56
CA TRP A 15 2.82 11.72 -1.83
C TRP A 15 1.47 12.26 -1.36
N LEU A 16 1.44 13.47 -0.82
CA LEU A 16 0.25 14.00 -0.16
C LEU A 16 -0.99 14.06 -1.07
N PRO A 17 -0.90 14.55 -2.32
CA PRO A 17 -2.07 14.55 -3.20
C PRO A 17 -2.62 13.14 -3.48
N LEU A 18 -1.75 12.15 -3.60
CA LEU A 18 -2.17 10.75 -3.79
C LEU A 18 -2.84 10.19 -2.54
N TRP A 19 -2.31 10.51 -1.37
CA TRP A 19 -2.91 10.11 -0.09
C TRP A 19 -4.29 10.73 0.09
N GLN A 20 -4.44 11.98 -0.28
CA GLN A 20 -5.74 12.65 -0.25
C GLN A 20 -6.72 12.07 -1.28
N GLY A 21 -6.23 11.71 -2.46
CA GLY A 21 -7.03 11.04 -3.49
C GLY A 21 -7.55 9.68 -3.04
N TYR A 22 -6.70 8.91 -2.37
CA TYR A 22 -7.09 7.63 -1.78
C TYR A 22 -8.22 7.81 -0.76
N GLN A 23 -8.11 8.81 0.11
CA GLN A 23 -9.13 9.11 1.10
C GLN A 23 -10.47 9.48 0.45
N ARG A 24 -10.43 10.31 -0.60
CA ARG A 24 -11.64 10.66 -1.35
C ARG A 24 -12.29 9.44 -1.98
N PHE A 25 -11.49 8.54 -2.51
CA PHE A 25 -11.99 7.30 -3.12
C PHE A 25 -12.79 6.47 -2.12
N TYR A 26 -12.38 6.44 -0.86
CA TYR A 26 -13.06 5.69 0.20
C TYR A 26 -14.03 6.54 1.02
N ASN A 27 -14.30 7.79 0.62
CA ASN A 27 -15.13 8.73 1.39
C ASN A 27 -14.65 8.84 2.85
N ALA A 28 -13.35 8.81 3.04
CA ALA A 28 -12.71 8.89 4.35
C ALA A 28 -12.00 10.22 4.49
N THR A 29 -11.89 10.70 5.73
CA THR A 29 -11.10 11.89 6.05
C THR A 29 -10.13 11.53 7.18
N ILE A 30 -8.84 11.69 6.88
CA ILE A 30 -7.77 11.51 7.86
C ILE A 30 -7.25 12.90 8.20
N THR A 31 -7.10 13.19 9.49
CA THR A 31 -6.66 14.51 9.94
C THR A 31 -5.25 14.81 9.42
N ASP A 32 -4.96 16.10 9.25
CA ASP A 32 -3.61 16.53 8.84
C ASP A 32 -2.55 16.07 9.85
N GLU A 33 -2.92 16.07 11.13
CA GLU A 33 -2.03 15.61 12.21
C GLU A 33 -1.68 14.12 12.03
N THR A 34 -2.69 13.27 11.76
CA THR A 34 -2.46 11.85 11.53
C THR A 34 -1.64 11.62 10.25
N SER A 35 -1.93 12.34 9.20
CA SER A 35 -1.17 12.23 7.95
C SER A 35 0.30 12.62 8.14
N ALA A 36 0.56 13.67 8.93
CA ALA A 36 1.93 14.08 9.24
C ALA A 36 2.68 13.02 10.04
N LEU A 37 2.01 12.42 11.02
CA LEU A 37 2.59 11.33 11.82
C LEU A 37 2.88 10.10 10.95
N THR A 38 1.94 9.74 10.07
CA THR A 38 2.11 8.62 9.15
C THR A 38 3.35 8.83 8.26
N TRP A 39 3.48 10.03 7.70
CA TRP A 39 4.64 10.38 6.89
C TRP A 39 5.95 10.25 7.66
N GLN A 40 6.01 10.76 8.89
CA GLN A 40 7.19 10.65 9.75
C GLN A 40 7.55 9.19 10.03
N ARG A 41 6.55 8.34 10.25
CA ARG A 41 6.78 6.91 10.48
C ARG A 41 7.37 6.21 9.25
N PHE A 42 6.95 6.59 8.05
CA PHE A 42 7.57 6.03 6.83
C PHE A 42 9.05 6.38 6.72
N LEU A 43 9.48 7.52 7.27
CA LEU A 43 10.86 7.98 7.22
C LEU A 43 11.71 7.45 8.38
N ASP A 44 11.10 6.87 9.39
CA ASP A 44 11.78 6.36 10.57
C ASP A 44 12.16 4.89 10.36
N PRO A 45 13.47 4.57 10.28
CA PRO A 45 13.91 3.19 10.04
C PRO A 45 13.60 2.22 11.18
N THR A 46 13.21 2.72 12.36
CA THR A 46 12.80 1.86 13.48
C THR A 46 11.33 1.47 13.42
N GLU A 47 10.54 2.11 12.55
CA GLU A 47 9.14 1.79 12.35
C GLU A 47 8.98 0.69 11.30
N PRO A 48 7.97 -0.21 11.45
CA PRO A 48 7.72 -1.27 10.48
C PRO A 48 6.91 -0.80 9.26
N MET A 49 6.74 0.50 9.08
CA MET A 49 5.89 1.10 8.06
C MET A 49 6.71 1.58 6.89
N HIS A 50 6.24 1.25 5.67
CA HIS A 50 6.93 1.57 4.44
C HIS A 50 5.97 2.12 3.40
N ALA A 51 6.49 2.96 2.51
CA ALA A 51 5.74 3.50 1.40
C ALA A 51 6.60 3.54 0.15
N ALA A 52 5.96 3.37 -1.00
CA ALA A 52 6.59 3.56 -2.30
C ALA A 52 5.64 4.31 -3.22
N LEU A 53 6.21 5.01 -4.18
CA LEU A 53 5.47 5.75 -5.19
C LEU A 53 5.78 5.19 -6.57
N ALA A 54 4.77 5.20 -7.42
CA ALA A 54 4.92 4.93 -8.85
C ALA A 54 5.11 6.26 -9.57
N TRP A 55 6.15 6.35 -10.36
CA TRP A 55 6.50 7.54 -11.13
C TRP A 55 6.40 7.26 -12.62
N ARG A 56 5.80 8.18 -13.35
CA ARG A 56 5.75 8.15 -14.81
C ARG A 56 5.97 9.57 -15.35
N ASP A 57 6.97 9.72 -16.20
CA ASP A 57 7.29 11.01 -16.82
C ASP A 57 7.47 12.14 -15.78
N GLY A 58 8.14 11.83 -14.68
CA GLY A 58 8.43 12.78 -13.63
C GLY A 58 7.30 13.10 -12.67
N ALA A 59 6.14 12.46 -12.83
CA ALA A 59 4.97 12.66 -11.96
C ALA A 59 4.67 11.40 -11.16
N ALA A 60 4.30 11.58 -9.89
CA ALA A 60 3.83 10.47 -9.06
C ALA A 60 2.39 10.13 -9.44
N VAL A 61 2.15 8.87 -9.81
CA VAL A 61 0.87 8.42 -10.34
C VAL A 61 0.20 7.34 -9.48
N GLY A 62 0.88 6.86 -8.47
CA GLY A 62 0.31 5.86 -7.56
C GLY A 62 1.13 5.73 -6.29
N LEU A 63 0.52 5.17 -5.26
CA LEU A 63 1.17 4.89 -3.99
C LEU A 63 0.83 3.50 -3.48
N VAL A 64 1.72 2.96 -2.65
CA VAL A 64 1.47 1.76 -1.85
C VAL A 64 2.05 1.96 -0.47
N HIS A 65 1.31 1.54 0.54
CA HIS A 65 1.76 1.49 1.93
C HIS A 65 1.74 0.05 2.40
N TYR A 66 2.81 -0.37 3.10
CA TYR A 66 2.86 -1.72 3.65
C TYR A 66 3.55 -1.71 5.00
N ILE A 67 3.14 -2.66 5.85
CA ILE A 67 3.53 -2.72 7.24
C ILE A 67 3.93 -4.15 7.58
N TYR A 68 5.10 -4.32 8.21
CA TYR A 68 5.52 -5.62 8.71
C TYR A 68 5.01 -5.84 10.12
N HIS A 69 4.63 -7.06 10.44
CA HIS A 69 4.32 -7.44 11.81
C HIS A 69 4.78 -8.87 12.08
N ARG A 70 5.01 -9.16 13.35
CA ARG A 70 5.37 -10.50 13.79
C ARG A 70 4.22 -11.46 13.59
N SER A 71 4.55 -12.74 13.46
CA SER A 71 3.60 -13.82 13.38
C SER A 71 3.93 -14.89 14.41
N CYS A 72 2.92 -15.44 15.04
CA CYS A 72 3.11 -16.58 15.94
C CYS A 72 3.38 -17.89 15.18
N TRP A 73 3.19 -17.90 13.88
CA TRP A 73 3.27 -19.10 13.05
C TRP A 73 4.61 -19.24 12.31
N THR A 74 5.38 -18.16 12.25
CA THR A 74 6.62 -18.14 11.47
C THR A 74 7.71 -17.39 12.21
N THR A 75 8.96 -17.65 11.85
CA THR A 75 10.09 -16.90 12.39
C THR A 75 10.21 -15.52 11.75
N GLY A 76 9.87 -15.40 10.48
CA GLY A 76 9.85 -14.12 9.78
C GLY A 76 8.53 -13.39 9.97
N ASP A 77 8.50 -12.14 9.53
CA ASP A 77 7.31 -11.32 9.63
C ASP A 77 6.29 -11.65 8.54
N TYR A 78 5.05 -11.20 8.73
CA TYR A 78 4.08 -11.03 7.68
C TYR A 78 4.12 -9.58 7.19
N CYS A 79 3.82 -9.38 5.92
CA CYS A 79 3.71 -8.05 5.32
C CYS A 79 2.23 -7.76 5.02
N TYR A 80 1.71 -6.71 5.65
CA TYR A 80 0.37 -6.21 5.40
C TYR A 80 0.43 -5.07 4.40
N LEU A 81 -0.05 -5.29 3.17
CA LEU A 81 -0.21 -4.26 2.17
C LEU A 81 -1.51 -3.52 2.50
N GLN A 82 -1.39 -2.38 3.16
CA GLN A 82 -2.55 -1.70 3.72
C GLN A 82 -3.27 -0.82 2.72
N ASP A 83 -2.54 -0.04 1.95
CA ASP A 83 -3.13 0.95 1.06
C ASP A 83 -2.50 0.84 -0.34
N LEU A 84 -3.34 0.86 -1.35
CA LEU A 84 -2.95 0.84 -2.75
C LEU A 84 -3.83 1.81 -3.52
N TYR A 85 -3.20 2.76 -4.21
CA TYR A 85 -3.95 3.76 -4.96
C TYR A 85 -3.22 4.14 -6.24
N VAL A 86 -3.98 4.22 -7.32
CA VAL A 86 -3.52 4.75 -8.61
C VAL A 86 -4.42 5.92 -8.97
N ALA A 87 -3.82 7.03 -9.39
CA ALA A 87 -4.57 8.24 -9.75
C ALA A 87 -5.63 7.91 -10.81
N GLU A 88 -6.85 8.45 -10.63
CA GLU A 88 -8.01 8.06 -11.42
C GLU A 88 -7.83 8.26 -12.91
N ASN A 89 -7.19 9.35 -13.32
CA ASN A 89 -7.01 9.70 -14.73
C ASN A 89 -5.89 8.88 -15.40
N ILE A 90 -5.23 7.98 -14.69
CA ILE A 90 -4.05 7.25 -15.19
C ILE A 90 -4.22 5.74 -15.04
N ARG A 91 -5.39 5.29 -14.63
CA ARG A 91 -5.66 3.86 -14.41
C ARG A 91 -5.55 3.05 -15.70
N GLY A 92 -5.20 1.75 -15.57
CA GLY A 92 -5.11 0.78 -16.67
C GLY A 92 -3.66 0.64 -17.08
N GLY A 93 -2.67 0.97 -16.87
CA GLY A 93 -1.29 0.77 -17.36
C GLY A 93 -0.49 -0.26 -16.58
N GLY A 94 -1.14 -1.10 -15.77
CA GLY A 94 -0.43 -2.07 -14.95
C GLY A 94 0.25 -1.47 -13.73
N ILE A 95 -0.13 -0.25 -13.34
CA ILE A 95 0.53 0.46 -12.24
C ILE A 95 0.22 -0.21 -10.90
N GLY A 96 -1.03 -0.59 -10.67
CA GLY A 96 -1.41 -1.29 -9.44
C GLY A 96 -0.67 -2.61 -9.28
N ARG A 97 -0.56 -3.38 -10.35
CA ARG A 97 0.21 -4.62 -10.35
C ARG A 97 1.69 -4.36 -10.04
N ALA A 98 2.28 -3.36 -10.67
CA ALA A 98 3.69 -3.03 -10.45
C ALA A 98 3.95 -2.62 -8.99
N LEU A 99 3.03 -1.88 -8.37
CA LEU A 99 3.13 -1.52 -6.96
C LEU A 99 3.06 -2.75 -6.05
N ILE A 100 2.15 -3.67 -6.33
CA ILE A 100 2.04 -4.92 -5.56
C ILE A 100 3.31 -5.78 -5.73
N GLU A 101 3.81 -5.90 -6.94
CA GLU A 101 5.02 -6.68 -7.21
C GLU A 101 6.25 -6.08 -6.54
N HIS A 102 6.32 -4.75 -6.43
CA HIS A 102 7.35 -4.07 -5.64
C HIS A 102 7.31 -4.52 -4.18
N VAL A 103 6.12 -4.59 -3.60
CA VAL A 103 5.95 -5.07 -2.22
C VAL A 103 6.36 -6.53 -2.10
N TYR A 104 5.99 -7.37 -3.06
CA TYR A 104 6.42 -8.78 -3.06
C TYR A 104 7.95 -8.91 -3.01
N ALA A 105 8.64 -8.15 -3.86
CA ALA A 105 10.10 -8.22 -3.92
C ALA A 105 10.75 -7.75 -2.61
N HIS A 106 10.27 -6.66 -2.05
CA HIS A 106 10.81 -6.10 -0.81
C HIS A 106 10.49 -6.99 0.39
N ALA A 107 9.29 -7.53 0.47
CA ALA A 107 8.89 -8.45 1.53
C ALA A 107 9.71 -9.74 1.49
N ALA A 108 9.93 -10.30 0.32
CA ALA A 108 10.77 -11.48 0.16
C ALA A 108 12.21 -11.20 0.62
N ALA A 109 12.77 -10.07 0.23
CA ALA A 109 14.12 -9.68 0.63
C ALA A 109 14.24 -9.45 2.15
N ALA A 110 13.15 -9.00 2.78
CA ALA A 110 13.09 -8.80 4.23
C ALA A 110 12.83 -10.10 5.02
N GLY A 111 12.64 -11.23 4.34
CA GLY A 111 12.38 -12.51 4.99
C GLY A 111 10.92 -12.70 5.42
N ALA A 112 10.00 -11.91 4.93
CA ALA A 112 8.59 -12.11 5.20
C ALA A 112 8.08 -13.37 4.52
N SER A 113 7.15 -14.07 5.18
CA SER A 113 6.63 -15.34 4.66
C SER A 113 5.38 -15.16 3.80
N ARG A 114 4.75 -13.99 3.85
CA ARG A 114 3.60 -13.68 2.99
C ARG A 114 3.36 -12.18 2.92
N VAL A 115 2.68 -11.78 1.85
CA VAL A 115 2.06 -10.47 1.71
C VAL A 115 0.55 -10.71 1.65
N HIS A 116 -0.22 -9.93 2.38
CA HIS A 116 -1.67 -10.03 2.34
C HIS A 116 -2.31 -8.65 2.36
N TRP A 117 -3.54 -8.56 1.86
CA TRP A 117 -4.32 -7.33 1.88
C TRP A 117 -5.80 -7.65 1.95
N LEU A 118 -6.57 -6.62 2.25
CA LEU A 118 -8.01 -6.68 2.32
C LEU A 118 -8.58 -5.81 1.21
N THR A 119 -9.70 -6.24 0.65
CA THR A 119 -10.44 -5.44 -0.30
C THR A 119 -11.93 -5.62 -0.02
N GLN A 120 -12.73 -4.65 -0.43
CA GLN A 120 -14.18 -4.81 -0.36
C GLN A 120 -14.60 -5.93 -1.30
N GLU A 121 -15.53 -6.76 -0.84
CA GLU A 121 -16.05 -7.89 -1.62
C GLU A 121 -16.61 -7.44 -2.96
N THR A 122 -17.16 -6.22 -3.02
CA THR A 122 -17.74 -5.61 -4.21
C THR A 122 -16.74 -4.91 -5.11
N ASN A 123 -15.46 -4.89 -4.74
CA ASN A 123 -14.42 -4.29 -5.59
C ASN A 123 -14.05 -5.27 -6.72
N TYR A 124 -14.98 -5.48 -7.63
CA TYR A 124 -14.83 -6.49 -8.69
C TYR A 124 -13.66 -6.19 -9.61
N GLN A 125 -13.42 -4.93 -9.93
CA GLN A 125 -12.34 -4.54 -10.82
C GLN A 125 -10.97 -4.83 -10.19
N GLY A 126 -10.77 -4.47 -8.93
CA GLY A 126 -9.53 -4.77 -8.22
C GLY A 126 -9.32 -6.28 -8.08
N ARG A 127 -10.39 -7.01 -7.81
CA ARG A 127 -10.33 -8.47 -7.63
C ARG A 127 -9.94 -9.20 -8.91
N MET A 128 -10.24 -8.66 -10.08
CA MET A 128 -9.76 -9.24 -11.33
C MET A 128 -8.23 -9.32 -11.38
N LEU A 129 -7.55 -8.28 -10.91
CA LEU A 129 -6.10 -8.29 -10.79
C LEU A 129 -5.65 -9.24 -9.65
N TYR A 130 -6.27 -9.12 -8.48
CA TYR A 130 -5.85 -9.88 -7.30
C TYR A 130 -5.97 -11.38 -7.50
N ASP A 131 -7.00 -11.85 -8.20
CA ASP A 131 -7.19 -13.27 -8.50
C ASP A 131 -6.06 -13.84 -9.39
N ARG A 132 -5.37 -12.97 -10.14
CA ARG A 132 -4.26 -13.38 -11.02
C ARG A 132 -2.92 -13.45 -10.32
N ILE A 133 -2.75 -12.68 -9.24
CA ILE A 133 -1.44 -12.49 -8.60
C ILE A 133 -1.40 -12.93 -7.14
N ALA A 134 -2.53 -13.37 -6.61
CA ALA A 134 -2.64 -13.84 -5.23
C ALA A 134 -3.77 -14.85 -5.11
N ASP A 135 -3.91 -15.44 -3.91
CA ASP A 135 -4.96 -16.38 -3.59
C ASP A 135 -5.97 -15.77 -2.63
N ARG A 136 -7.24 -16.05 -2.83
CA ARG A 136 -8.25 -15.78 -1.80
C ARG A 136 -8.07 -16.78 -0.69
N SER A 137 -7.74 -16.28 0.51
CA SER A 137 -7.45 -17.16 1.65
C SER A 137 -8.68 -17.90 2.18
N GLY A 138 -9.87 -17.35 1.93
CA GLY A 138 -11.11 -17.86 2.52
C GLY A 138 -11.43 -17.26 3.88
N PHE A 139 -10.51 -16.53 4.49
CA PHE A 139 -10.78 -15.84 5.75
C PHE A 139 -11.59 -14.58 5.50
N ILE A 140 -12.49 -14.27 6.41
CA ILE A 140 -13.24 -13.00 6.42
C ILE A 140 -12.80 -12.19 7.61
N GLN A 141 -12.98 -10.87 7.53
CA GLN A 141 -12.60 -9.97 8.60
C GLN A 141 -13.79 -9.72 9.54
N TYR A 142 -13.57 -9.87 10.83
CA TYR A 142 -14.42 -9.31 11.87
C TYR A 142 -13.70 -8.15 12.50
N ARG A 143 -14.41 -7.07 12.79
CA ARG A 143 -13.82 -5.93 13.49
C ARG A 143 -14.83 -5.34 14.46
N LYS A 144 -14.31 -4.80 15.56
CA LYS A 144 -15.09 -4.00 16.50
C LYS A 144 -14.36 -2.67 16.65
N LEU A 145 -15.05 -1.59 16.38
CA LEU A 145 -14.48 -0.26 16.56
C LEU A 145 -14.41 0.06 18.07
N LEU A 146 -13.29 0.62 18.49
CA LEU A 146 -13.02 0.95 19.90
C LEU A 146 -12.95 2.47 20.04
N GLY A 147 -14.07 3.05 20.32
CA GLY A 147 -14.18 4.50 20.53
C GLY A 147 -14.49 5.28 19.28
#